data_26a9214d51190cd36e05142804430ffd
#
_entry.id   26a9214d51190cd36e05142804430ffd
#
_cell.length_a   1.000
_cell.length_b   1.000
_cell.length_c   1.000
_cell.angle_alpha   90.00
_cell.angle_beta   90.00
_cell.angle_gamma   90.00
#
_symmetry.space_group_name_H-M   'P 1'
#
loop_
_entity.id
_entity.type
_entity.pdbx_description
1 polymer ?
#
loop_
_entity_poly.entity_id
_entity_poly.type
_entity_poly.pdbx_seq_one_letter_code
_entity_poly.pdbx_strand_id
1 'polypeptide(L)'
;NDYSAVIVFDVTKAPYRIVAKYRNNDIKPIVFPNILKKLGDHYNKAFCLIEINDLGQQVADAMQFELEYDNMMMVTQRGRAGQVLGGGFSGRGNQLGLRMTKGTKKIGTSNLKSLIESDKLIINDFDIIAELSTFIARGKSFEAEQGAHDDLVMCLVIFSWMANQRYFKELTNVDVRGQMFTEQQNAIEADMAPFGFIDDGLNDPEGMNNSFFDDAGVLWQPVTYRKGE
;
A
#
# COMPACT_ATOMS: atom_id res chain seq x y z
N ASN A 1 -25.16 14.03 12.57
CA ASN A 1 -24.74 13.38 11.31
C ASN A 1 -23.28 12.97 11.47
N ASP A 2 -22.99 11.71 11.17
CA ASP A 2 -21.62 11.19 11.14
C ASP A 2 -20.85 11.80 9.95
N TYR A 3 -19.54 11.97 10.12
CA TYR A 3 -18.67 12.47 9.06
C TYR A 3 -18.07 11.32 8.25
N SER A 4 -17.96 11.53 6.95
CA SER A 4 -17.05 10.75 6.12
C SER A 4 -15.65 11.34 6.29
N ALA A 5 -14.72 10.53 6.81
CA ALA A 5 -13.35 10.94 7.10
C ALA A 5 -12.33 10.02 6.41
N VAL A 6 -11.20 10.59 6.00
CA VAL A 6 -10.04 9.85 5.53
C VAL A 6 -8.75 10.58 5.90
N ILE A 7 -7.73 9.84 6.25
CA ILE A 7 -6.37 10.34 6.50
C ILE A 7 -5.40 9.58 5.59
N VAL A 8 -4.48 10.31 4.99
CA VAL A 8 -3.36 9.75 4.21
C VAL A 8 -2.09 9.84 5.04
N PHE A 9 -1.39 8.71 5.11
CA PHE A 9 -0.15 8.57 5.86
C PHE A 9 1.04 8.33 4.94
N ASP A 10 2.12 9.06 5.16
CA ASP A 10 3.44 8.70 4.63
C ASP A 10 4.05 7.65 5.58
N VAL A 11 4.23 6.45 5.06
CA VAL A 11 4.77 5.29 5.78
C VAL A 11 6.13 4.82 5.24
N THR A 12 6.76 5.62 4.39
CA THR A 12 8.05 5.29 3.77
C THR A 12 9.17 5.12 4.79
N LYS A 13 9.10 5.85 5.90
CA LYS A 13 10.03 5.75 7.04
C LYS A 13 9.36 6.17 8.33
N ALA A 14 9.82 5.64 9.44
CA ALA A 14 9.44 6.15 10.75
C ALA A 14 10.22 7.45 11.07
N PRO A 15 9.62 8.42 11.78
CA PRO A 15 8.22 8.45 12.20
C PRO A 15 7.25 8.61 11.03
N TYR A 16 6.12 7.91 11.08
CA TYR A 16 5.03 8.06 10.13
C TYR A 16 4.45 9.47 10.21
N ARG A 17 3.98 10.00 9.08
CA ARG A 17 3.46 11.37 9.01
C ARG A 17 2.09 11.40 8.34
N ILE A 18 1.23 12.28 8.82
CA ILE A 18 -0.03 12.60 8.15
C ILE A 18 0.27 13.62 7.05
N VAL A 19 -0.07 13.28 5.81
CA VAL A 19 0.18 14.13 4.63
C VAL A 19 -1.08 14.72 4.04
N ALA A 20 -2.25 14.14 4.32
CA ALA A 20 -3.54 14.71 3.97
C ALA A 20 -4.64 14.20 4.90
N LYS A 21 -5.68 15.02 5.05
CA LYS A 21 -6.95 14.64 5.69
C LYS A 21 -8.13 15.18 4.88
N TYR A 22 -9.23 14.48 4.97
CA TYR A 22 -10.52 14.92 4.48
C TYR A 22 -11.60 14.56 5.52
N ARG A 23 -12.53 15.48 5.77
CA ARG A 23 -13.67 15.27 6.66
C ARG A 23 -14.86 16.07 6.16
N ASN A 24 -16.00 15.43 5.97
CA ASN A 24 -17.20 16.08 5.49
C ASN A 24 -18.46 15.31 5.95
N ASN A 25 -19.46 16.03 6.43
CA ASN A 25 -20.73 15.46 6.90
C ASN A 25 -21.88 15.59 5.89
N ASP A 26 -21.67 16.29 4.78
CA ASP A 26 -22.68 16.53 3.75
C ASP A 26 -22.48 15.65 2.50
N ILE A 27 -21.33 14.97 2.43
CA ILE A 27 -21.04 14.12 1.28
C ILE A 27 -21.94 12.89 1.24
N LYS A 28 -22.50 12.62 0.07
CA LYS A 28 -23.28 11.39 -0.14
C LYS A 28 -22.34 10.20 -0.24
N PRO A 29 -22.68 9.04 0.37
CA PRO A 29 -21.86 7.83 0.34
C PRO A 29 -21.47 7.39 -1.08
N ILE A 30 -22.34 7.58 -2.07
CA ILE A 30 -22.07 7.24 -3.48
C ILE A 30 -20.98 8.12 -4.14
N VAL A 31 -20.71 9.30 -3.60
CA VAL A 31 -19.70 10.24 -4.13
C VAL A 31 -18.35 10.03 -3.47
N PHE A 32 -18.37 9.57 -2.22
CA PHE A 32 -17.15 9.43 -1.39
C PHE A 32 -16.08 8.52 -2.02
N PRO A 33 -16.40 7.38 -2.67
CA PRO A 33 -15.42 6.55 -3.38
C PRO A 33 -14.60 7.30 -4.42
N ASN A 34 -15.21 8.24 -5.14
CA ASN A 34 -14.50 9.06 -6.14
C ASN A 34 -13.46 9.98 -5.51
N ILE A 35 -13.72 10.48 -4.30
CA ILE A 35 -12.74 11.28 -3.53
C ILE A 35 -11.60 10.38 -3.07
N LEU A 36 -11.91 9.20 -2.53
CA LEU A 36 -10.89 8.23 -2.10
C LEU A 36 -9.98 7.82 -3.25
N LYS A 37 -10.57 7.52 -4.43
CA LYS A 37 -9.79 7.18 -5.62
C LYS A 37 -8.86 8.31 -6.04
N LYS A 38 -9.37 9.56 -6.11
CA LYS A 38 -8.55 10.74 -6.46
C LYS A 38 -7.40 10.94 -5.48
N LEU A 39 -7.65 10.77 -4.18
CA LEU A 39 -6.60 10.83 -3.16
C LEU A 39 -5.59 9.70 -3.35
N GLY A 40 -6.05 8.48 -3.50
CA GLY A 40 -5.18 7.33 -3.72
C GLY A 40 -4.30 7.47 -4.96
N ASP A 41 -4.86 7.90 -6.09
CA ASP A 41 -4.13 8.17 -7.33
C ASP A 41 -3.10 9.30 -7.16
N HIS A 42 -3.47 10.38 -6.45
CA HIS A 42 -2.57 11.49 -6.16
C HIS A 42 -1.36 11.08 -5.30
N TYR A 43 -1.56 10.18 -4.35
CA TYR A 43 -0.51 9.64 -3.48
C TYR A 43 0.04 8.30 -3.98
N ASN A 44 0.47 8.24 -5.25
CA ASN A 44 1.14 7.09 -5.88
C ASN A 44 0.34 5.78 -5.78
N LYS A 45 -0.96 5.84 -6.03
CA LYS A 45 -1.89 4.71 -5.85
C LYS A 45 -1.79 4.10 -4.45
N ALA A 46 -1.93 4.95 -3.43
CA ALA A 46 -1.82 4.57 -2.04
C ALA A 46 -2.73 3.39 -1.68
N PHE A 47 -2.25 2.50 -0.82
CA PHE A 47 -3.08 1.43 -0.28
C PHE A 47 -4.23 2.00 0.55
N CYS A 48 -5.44 1.51 0.30
CA CYS A 48 -6.66 1.97 0.94
C CYS A 48 -7.23 0.90 1.86
N LEU A 49 -7.37 1.22 3.15
CA LEU A 49 -8.07 0.41 4.14
C LEU A 49 -9.34 1.14 4.58
N ILE A 50 -10.49 0.53 4.36
CA ILE A 50 -11.80 1.11 4.67
C ILE A 50 -12.40 0.38 5.87
N GLU A 51 -13.03 1.12 6.78
CA GLU A 51 -13.93 0.54 7.78
C GLU A 51 -15.23 0.13 7.09
N ILE A 52 -15.58 -1.15 7.19
CA ILE A 52 -16.72 -1.73 6.47
C ILE A 52 -17.99 -1.91 7.33
N ASN A 53 -18.07 -1.17 8.44
CA ASN A 53 -19.31 -1.10 9.18
C ASN A 53 -20.31 -0.23 8.41
N ASP A 54 -21.59 -0.54 8.55
CA ASP A 54 -22.71 0.21 7.97
C ASP A 54 -22.50 0.54 6.47
N LEU A 55 -22.38 1.80 6.11
CA LEU A 55 -22.19 2.25 4.74
C LEU A 55 -20.78 1.99 4.17
N GLY A 56 -19.81 1.69 5.01
CA GLY A 56 -18.42 1.50 4.58
C GLY A 56 -18.24 0.32 3.62
N GLN A 57 -19.06 -0.73 3.74
CA GLN A 57 -19.04 -1.85 2.80
C GLN A 57 -19.39 -1.38 1.37
N GLN A 58 -20.41 -0.51 1.22
CA GLN A 58 -20.80 0.02 -0.09
C GLN A 58 -19.68 0.87 -0.70
N VAL A 59 -18.98 1.65 0.13
CA VAL A 59 -17.83 2.45 -0.29
C VAL A 59 -16.68 1.56 -0.76
N ALA A 60 -16.39 0.49 -0.03
CA ALA A 60 -15.33 -0.47 -0.38
C ALA A 60 -15.66 -1.22 -1.68
N ASP A 61 -16.90 -1.66 -1.84
CA ASP A 61 -17.37 -2.35 -3.05
C ASP A 61 -17.31 -1.42 -4.27
N ALA A 62 -17.76 -0.18 -4.15
CA ALA A 62 -17.66 0.81 -5.22
C ALA A 62 -16.20 1.12 -5.61
N MET A 63 -15.30 1.24 -4.63
CA MET A 63 -13.86 1.42 -4.91
C MET A 63 -13.28 0.26 -5.71
N GLN A 64 -13.60 -0.98 -5.32
CA GLN A 64 -13.02 -2.17 -5.93
C GLN A 64 -13.67 -2.52 -7.28
N PHE A 65 -15.01 -2.53 -7.36
CA PHE A 65 -15.73 -3.11 -8.49
C PHE A 65 -16.22 -2.08 -9.50
N GLU A 66 -16.54 -0.85 -9.08
CA GLU A 66 -17.01 0.20 -9.98
C GLU A 66 -15.87 1.10 -10.45
N LEU A 67 -14.94 1.44 -9.54
CA LEU A 67 -13.81 2.32 -9.83
C LEU A 67 -12.51 1.56 -10.14
N GLU A 68 -12.51 0.24 -10.00
CA GLU A 68 -11.37 -0.65 -10.28
C GLU A 68 -10.08 -0.17 -9.60
N TYR A 69 -10.17 0.15 -8.30
CA TYR A 69 -9.00 0.58 -7.54
C TYR A 69 -8.24 -0.62 -6.99
N ASP A 70 -7.09 -0.92 -7.58
CA ASP A 70 -6.32 -2.17 -7.34
C ASP A 70 -5.74 -2.28 -5.93
N ASN A 71 -5.39 -1.16 -5.28
CA ASN A 71 -4.68 -1.15 -4.01
C ASN A 71 -5.62 -1.12 -2.80
N MET A 72 -6.70 -1.91 -2.87
CA MET A 72 -7.58 -2.14 -1.72
C MET A 72 -6.97 -3.15 -0.76
N MET A 73 -6.94 -2.80 0.53
CA MET A 73 -6.48 -3.72 1.57
C MET A 73 -7.58 -4.68 1.99
N MET A 74 -7.23 -5.96 2.01
CA MET A 74 -8.12 -7.03 2.43
C MET A 74 -7.82 -7.50 3.85
N VAL A 75 -8.87 -7.88 4.55
CA VAL A 75 -8.81 -8.43 5.88
C VAL A 75 -9.44 -9.81 5.89
N THR A 76 -8.75 -10.78 6.50
CA THR A 76 -9.24 -12.15 6.66
C THR A 76 -9.63 -12.40 8.10
N GLN A 77 -10.79 -13.03 8.32
CA GLN A 77 -11.19 -13.50 9.65
C GLN A 77 -10.53 -14.85 9.95
N ARG A 78 -9.64 -14.90 10.93
CA ARG A 78 -8.92 -16.13 11.34
C ARG A 78 -9.32 -16.60 12.73
N GLY A 79 -10.47 -17.25 12.84
CA GLY A 79 -10.91 -17.91 14.08
C GLY A 79 -10.61 -17.11 15.35
N ARG A 80 -9.81 -17.68 16.29
CA ARG A 80 -9.42 -17.03 17.54
C ARG A 80 -8.45 -15.86 17.39
N ALA A 81 -7.70 -15.79 16.29
CA ALA A 81 -6.79 -14.68 16.02
C ALA A 81 -7.52 -13.39 15.59
N GLY A 82 -8.83 -13.50 15.30
CA GLY A 82 -9.64 -12.36 14.88
C GLY A 82 -9.33 -11.93 13.46
N GLN A 83 -9.41 -10.62 13.22
CA GLN A 83 -9.13 -10.02 11.93
C GLN A 83 -7.62 -9.84 11.72
N VAL A 84 -7.14 -10.27 10.56
CA VAL A 84 -5.73 -10.18 10.16
C VAL A 84 -5.65 -9.55 8.78
N LEU A 85 -4.80 -8.55 8.61
CA LEU A 85 -4.51 -7.96 7.31
C LEU A 85 -3.84 -9.00 6.42
N GLY A 86 -4.37 -9.20 5.21
CA GLY A 86 -3.85 -10.17 4.24
C GLY A 86 -3.63 -9.54 2.87
N GLY A 87 -2.74 -10.14 2.08
CA GLY A 87 -2.52 -9.77 0.68
C GLY A 87 -3.30 -10.70 -0.26
N GLY A 88 -4.25 -10.14 -1.02
CA GLY A 88 -4.86 -10.77 -2.18
C GLY A 88 -6.20 -11.49 -1.97
N PHE A 89 -6.88 -11.75 -3.11
CA PHE A 89 -8.25 -12.27 -3.21
C PHE A 89 -8.41 -13.75 -2.88
N SER A 90 -7.34 -14.48 -2.63
CA SER A 90 -7.26 -15.95 -2.73
C SER A 90 -7.66 -16.73 -1.48
N GLY A 91 -8.39 -16.15 -0.51
CA GLY A 91 -8.73 -16.83 0.74
C GLY A 91 -10.23 -16.86 1.07
N ARG A 92 -10.74 -17.99 1.58
CA ARG A 92 -12.07 -18.04 2.18
C ARG A 92 -12.16 -17.07 3.36
N GLY A 93 -13.18 -16.19 3.34
CA GLY A 93 -13.42 -15.22 4.43
C GLY A 93 -12.64 -13.91 4.29
N ASN A 94 -12.09 -13.61 3.13
CA ASN A 94 -11.52 -12.29 2.85
C ASN A 94 -12.66 -11.28 2.65
N GLN A 95 -12.47 -10.09 3.22
CA GLN A 95 -13.38 -8.96 3.08
C GLN A 95 -12.58 -7.70 2.68
N LEU A 96 -13.21 -6.84 1.90
CA LEU A 96 -12.63 -5.56 1.47
C LEU A 96 -12.69 -4.55 2.61
N GLY A 97 -11.65 -4.50 3.43
CA GLY A 97 -11.59 -3.56 4.54
C GLY A 97 -11.72 -4.20 5.91
N LEU A 98 -11.75 -3.37 6.92
CA LEU A 98 -11.72 -3.75 8.33
C LEU A 98 -13.10 -3.57 8.97
N ARG A 99 -13.62 -4.62 9.59
CA ARG A 99 -14.80 -4.50 10.45
C ARG A 99 -14.40 -4.00 11.83
N MET A 100 -14.88 -2.83 12.22
CA MET A 100 -14.63 -2.31 13.55
C MET A 100 -15.47 -3.05 14.58
N THR A 101 -14.79 -3.76 15.44
CA THR A 101 -15.35 -4.44 16.61
C THR A 101 -14.80 -3.83 17.89
N LYS A 102 -15.43 -4.11 19.04
CA LYS A 102 -14.88 -3.67 20.35
C LYS A 102 -13.44 -4.13 20.56
N GLY A 103 -13.12 -5.35 20.12
CA GLY A 103 -11.76 -5.89 20.19
C GLY A 103 -10.78 -5.17 19.27
N THR A 104 -11.17 -4.96 18.01
CA THR A 104 -10.36 -4.23 17.01
C THR A 104 -10.11 -2.79 17.47
N LYS A 105 -11.15 -2.08 17.92
CA LYS A 105 -11.05 -0.71 18.45
C LYS A 105 -10.08 -0.65 19.64
N LYS A 106 -10.21 -1.57 20.59
CA LYS A 106 -9.31 -1.64 21.76
C LYS A 106 -7.84 -1.85 21.36
N ILE A 107 -7.58 -2.80 20.44
CA ILE A 107 -6.23 -3.08 19.95
C ILE A 107 -5.68 -1.87 19.21
N GLY A 108 -6.46 -1.29 18.29
CA GLY A 108 -6.06 -0.10 17.53
C GLY A 108 -5.76 1.10 18.43
N THR A 109 -6.60 1.37 19.42
CA THR A 109 -6.38 2.47 20.40
C THR A 109 -5.12 2.24 21.24
N SER A 110 -4.88 1.00 21.71
CA SER A 110 -3.65 0.67 22.44
C SER A 110 -2.39 0.85 21.57
N ASN A 111 -2.47 0.43 20.31
CA ASN A 111 -1.37 0.61 19.36
C ASN A 111 -1.16 2.10 19.02
N LEU A 112 -2.23 2.88 18.87
CA LEU A 112 -2.15 4.33 18.65
C LEU A 112 -1.40 5.02 19.79
N LYS A 113 -1.77 4.71 21.02
CA LYS A 113 -1.07 5.21 22.20
C LYS A 113 0.43 4.86 22.15
N SER A 114 0.76 3.61 21.83
CA SER A 114 2.16 3.16 21.72
C SER A 114 2.93 3.87 20.61
N LEU A 115 2.31 4.12 19.44
CA LEU A 115 2.94 4.84 18.33
C LEU A 115 3.24 6.30 18.69
N ILE A 116 2.34 6.95 19.43
CA ILE A 116 2.51 8.33 19.90
C ILE A 116 3.60 8.39 20.98
N GLU A 117 3.52 7.55 22.01
CA GLU A 117 4.47 7.53 23.12
C GLU A 117 5.90 7.14 22.70
N SER A 118 6.05 6.40 21.60
CA SER A 118 7.36 6.01 21.04
C SER A 118 7.85 6.93 19.91
N ASP A 119 7.23 8.08 19.71
CA ASP A 119 7.53 9.06 18.66
C ASP A 119 7.56 8.46 17.24
N LYS A 120 6.75 7.40 17.01
CA LYS A 120 6.66 6.73 15.70
C LYS A 120 5.56 7.28 14.80
N LEU A 121 4.67 8.11 15.32
CA LEU A 121 3.63 8.80 14.58
C LEU A 121 3.64 10.28 14.95
N ILE A 122 3.81 11.14 13.96
CA ILE A 122 3.78 12.60 14.13
C ILE A 122 2.38 13.10 13.76
N ILE A 123 1.75 13.80 14.71
CA ILE A 123 0.42 14.43 14.56
C ILE A 123 0.57 15.92 14.79
N ASN A 124 0.51 16.72 13.71
CA ASN A 124 0.65 18.16 13.76
C ASN A 124 -0.64 18.90 13.36
N ASP A 125 -1.74 18.16 13.21
CA ASP A 125 -3.02 18.71 12.77
C ASP A 125 -3.91 19.05 13.95
N PHE A 126 -4.43 20.28 13.97
CA PHE A 126 -5.22 20.81 15.08
C PHE A 126 -6.54 20.05 15.29
N ASP A 127 -7.26 19.72 14.21
CA ASP A 127 -8.57 19.06 14.34
C ASP A 127 -8.41 17.63 14.89
N ILE A 128 -7.35 16.92 14.44
CA ILE A 128 -7.02 15.59 14.94
C ILE A 128 -6.65 15.64 16.44
N ILE A 129 -5.84 16.63 16.83
CA ILE A 129 -5.46 16.83 18.25
C ILE A 129 -6.70 17.19 19.08
N ALA A 130 -7.59 18.02 18.56
CA ALA A 130 -8.84 18.36 19.23
C ALA A 130 -9.73 17.12 19.47
N GLU A 131 -9.91 16.27 18.44
CA GLU A 131 -10.66 15.02 18.60
C GLU A 131 -9.96 14.04 19.58
N LEU A 132 -8.63 13.92 19.53
CA LEU A 132 -7.86 13.09 20.47
C LEU A 132 -8.04 13.57 21.92
N SER A 133 -8.15 14.88 22.16
CA SER A 133 -8.31 15.43 23.52
C SER A 133 -9.66 15.11 24.15
N THR A 134 -10.68 14.82 23.32
CA THR A 134 -12.04 14.44 23.75
C THR A 134 -12.31 12.95 23.62
N PHE A 135 -11.32 12.16 23.19
CA PHE A 135 -11.46 10.71 23.01
C PHE A 135 -11.18 9.96 24.32
N ILE A 136 -12.22 9.50 24.96
CA ILE A 136 -12.17 8.97 26.33
C ILE A 136 -12.52 7.48 26.39
N ALA A 137 -12.05 6.83 27.44
CA ALA A 137 -12.45 5.47 27.76
C ALA A 137 -13.87 5.47 28.37
N ARG A 138 -14.79 4.69 27.80
CA ARG A 138 -16.15 4.50 28.30
C ARG A 138 -16.48 3.04 28.42
N GLY A 139 -16.49 2.56 29.66
CA GLY A 139 -16.68 1.16 29.97
C GLY A 139 -15.56 0.28 29.39
N LYS A 140 -15.88 -0.59 28.42
CA LYS A 140 -14.91 -1.47 27.74
C LYS A 140 -14.51 -0.98 26.35
N SER A 141 -14.87 0.24 25.97
CA SER A 141 -14.62 0.85 24.67
C SER A 141 -14.03 2.25 24.83
N PHE A 142 -13.80 2.91 23.69
CA PHE A 142 -13.36 4.31 23.62
C PHE A 142 -14.30 5.04 22.67
N GLU A 143 -14.62 6.28 22.97
CA GLU A 143 -15.49 7.13 22.14
C GLU A 143 -15.23 8.59 22.44
N ALA A 144 -15.71 9.49 21.58
CA ALA A 144 -15.69 10.91 21.86
C ALA A 144 -16.61 11.27 23.05
N GLU A 145 -16.28 12.31 23.78
CA GLU A 145 -17.17 12.91 24.77
C GLU A 145 -18.49 13.35 24.13
N GLN A 146 -19.53 13.49 24.95
CA GLN A 146 -20.85 13.90 24.45
C GLN A 146 -20.79 15.27 23.74
N GLY A 147 -21.18 15.28 22.48
CA GLY A 147 -21.15 16.49 21.64
C GLY A 147 -19.84 16.70 20.88
N ALA A 148 -18.84 15.82 21.08
CA ALA A 148 -17.62 15.78 20.29
C ALA A 148 -17.68 14.69 19.22
N HIS A 149 -16.65 14.64 18.35
CA HIS A 149 -16.52 13.69 17.24
C HIS A 149 -15.23 12.90 17.39
N ASP A 150 -15.21 11.67 16.84
CA ASP A 150 -14.01 10.80 16.82
C ASP A 150 -13.68 10.26 15.42
N ASP A 151 -14.22 10.85 14.36
CA ASP A 151 -14.10 10.35 12.99
C ASP A 151 -12.65 10.32 12.51
N LEU A 152 -11.87 11.38 12.76
CA LEU A 152 -10.44 11.43 12.44
C LEU A 152 -9.63 10.52 13.37
N VAL A 153 -9.98 10.47 14.66
CA VAL A 153 -9.34 9.55 15.61
C VAL A 153 -9.59 8.11 15.22
N MET A 154 -10.76 7.78 14.69
CA MET A 154 -11.05 6.43 14.18
C MET A 154 -10.16 6.07 12.99
N CYS A 155 -9.85 7.01 12.10
CA CYS A 155 -8.85 6.79 11.05
C CYS A 155 -7.46 6.46 11.62
N LEU A 156 -7.04 7.16 12.70
CA LEU A 156 -5.78 6.86 13.41
C LEU A 156 -5.81 5.48 14.08
N VAL A 157 -6.94 5.10 14.68
CA VAL A 157 -7.14 3.79 15.31
C VAL A 157 -7.01 2.66 14.29
N ILE A 158 -7.63 2.81 13.12
CA ILE A 158 -7.56 1.87 11.99
C ILE A 158 -6.12 1.76 11.48
N PHE A 159 -5.45 2.90 11.25
CA PHE A 159 -4.04 2.94 10.86
C PHE A 159 -3.15 2.22 11.87
N SER A 160 -3.33 2.50 13.16
CA SER A 160 -2.50 1.92 14.22
C SER A 160 -2.73 0.42 14.40
N TRP A 161 -3.97 -0.05 14.17
CA TRP A 161 -4.24 -1.48 14.08
C TRP A 161 -3.50 -2.11 12.91
N MET A 162 -3.56 -1.48 11.73
CA MET A 162 -2.88 -1.92 10.51
C MET A 162 -1.36 -1.93 10.66
N ALA A 163 -0.77 -0.87 11.21
CA ALA A 163 0.68 -0.70 11.36
C ALA A 163 1.33 -1.81 12.21
N ASN A 164 0.55 -2.46 13.09
CA ASN A 164 1.03 -3.57 13.88
C ASN A 164 0.90 -4.95 13.21
N GLN A 165 0.23 -5.02 12.05
CA GLN A 165 0.07 -6.26 11.30
C GLN A 165 1.36 -6.66 10.59
N ARG A 166 1.63 -7.97 10.54
CA ARG A 166 2.82 -8.52 9.88
C ARG A 166 2.90 -8.10 8.41
N TYR A 167 1.80 -8.22 7.68
CA TYR A 167 1.71 -7.84 6.27
C TYR A 167 2.10 -6.38 6.03
N PHE A 168 1.63 -5.45 6.88
CA PHE A 168 2.00 -4.04 6.77
C PHE A 168 3.52 -3.84 7.01
N LYS A 169 4.07 -4.51 8.01
CA LYS A 169 5.51 -4.45 8.31
C LYS A 169 6.36 -4.97 7.15
N GLU A 170 5.92 -6.03 6.49
CA GLU A 170 6.57 -6.57 5.30
C GLU A 170 6.47 -5.60 4.12
N LEU A 171 5.31 -4.97 3.88
CA LEU A 171 5.13 -3.96 2.83
C LEU A 171 5.98 -2.69 3.04
N THR A 172 6.18 -2.27 4.29
CA THR A 172 6.90 -1.04 4.63
C THR A 172 8.36 -1.27 4.96
N ASN A 173 8.81 -2.52 5.05
CA ASN A 173 10.21 -2.84 5.29
C ASN A 173 11.03 -2.52 4.04
N VAL A 174 11.84 -1.47 4.12
CA VAL A 174 12.66 -0.98 3.01
C VAL A 174 13.67 -2.03 2.56
N ASP A 175 14.20 -2.85 3.49
CA ASP A 175 15.17 -3.90 3.18
C ASP A 175 14.55 -5.02 2.34
N VAL A 176 13.33 -5.45 2.69
CA VAL A 176 12.59 -6.46 1.91
C VAL A 176 12.22 -5.92 0.53
N ARG A 177 11.78 -4.67 0.45
CA ARG A 177 11.48 -4.02 -0.84
C ARG A 177 12.73 -3.87 -1.70
N GLY A 178 13.85 -3.49 -1.09
CA GLY A 178 15.15 -3.42 -1.76
C GLY A 178 15.60 -4.77 -2.30
N GLN A 179 15.47 -5.84 -1.52
CA GLN A 179 15.77 -7.20 -1.96
C GLN A 179 14.86 -7.66 -3.11
N MET A 180 13.55 -7.47 -3.00
CA MET A 180 12.59 -7.79 -4.07
C MET A 180 12.88 -7.01 -5.35
N PHE A 181 13.23 -5.73 -5.25
CA PHE A 181 13.59 -4.91 -6.41
C PHE A 181 14.90 -5.40 -7.05
N THR A 182 15.90 -5.74 -6.23
CA THR A 182 17.17 -6.29 -6.72
C THR A 182 16.99 -7.67 -7.36
N GLU A 183 16.18 -8.55 -6.75
CA GLU A 183 15.84 -9.85 -7.33
C GLU A 183 15.10 -9.70 -8.67
N GLN A 184 14.18 -8.76 -8.76
CA GLN A 184 13.45 -8.48 -10.00
C GLN A 184 14.35 -7.88 -11.08
N GLN A 185 15.27 -6.97 -10.73
CA GLN A 185 16.29 -6.48 -11.65
C GLN A 185 17.23 -7.60 -12.12
N ASN A 186 17.72 -8.42 -11.21
CA ASN A 186 18.58 -9.55 -11.56
C ASN A 186 17.86 -10.57 -12.46
N ALA A 187 16.56 -10.81 -12.25
CA ALA A 187 15.77 -11.66 -13.12
C ALA A 187 15.60 -11.04 -14.52
N ILE A 188 15.34 -9.74 -14.60
CA ILE A 188 15.27 -9.02 -15.88
C ILE A 188 16.63 -9.02 -16.58
N GLU A 189 17.73 -8.78 -15.86
CA GLU A 189 19.08 -8.83 -16.41
C GLU A 189 19.47 -10.25 -16.87
N ALA A 190 19.01 -11.29 -16.17
CA ALA A 190 19.21 -12.67 -16.59
C ALA A 190 18.41 -13.02 -17.85
N ASP A 191 17.18 -12.53 -17.98
CA ASP A 191 16.36 -12.68 -19.18
C ASP A 191 16.86 -11.81 -20.35
N MET A 192 17.57 -10.72 -20.04
CA MET A 192 18.24 -9.86 -21.02
C MET A 192 19.70 -10.24 -21.18
N ALA A 193 20.06 -11.51 -20.97
CA ALA A 193 21.41 -12.00 -21.25
C ALA A 193 21.84 -11.51 -22.63
N PRO A 194 22.97 -10.76 -22.76
CA PRO A 194 23.34 -10.13 -24.00
C PRO A 194 23.58 -11.22 -25.04
N PHE A 195 22.74 -11.25 -26.04
CA PHE A 195 23.04 -11.93 -27.29
C PHE A 195 24.12 -11.10 -28.01
N GLY A 196 25.32 -11.18 -27.50
CA GLY A 196 26.49 -10.50 -28.05
C GLY A 196 27.75 -11.22 -27.64
N PHE A 197 28.39 -11.90 -28.57
CA PHE A 197 29.76 -12.31 -28.38
C PHE A 197 30.61 -11.04 -28.50
N ILE A 198 31.30 -10.66 -27.44
CA ILE A 198 32.36 -9.67 -27.50
C ILE A 198 33.59 -10.43 -27.99
N ASP A 199 33.89 -10.28 -29.27
CA ASP A 199 35.19 -10.70 -29.81
C ASP A 199 36.21 -9.59 -29.45
N ASP A 200 37.27 -9.96 -28.76
CA ASP A 200 38.35 -9.04 -28.36
C ASP A 200 39.26 -8.63 -29.55
N GLY A 201 38.98 -9.15 -30.74
CA GLY A 201 39.70 -8.83 -31.99
C GLY A 201 41.15 -9.27 -32.03
N LEU A 202 41.57 -10.13 -31.09
CA LEU A 202 42.98 -10.57 -30.99
C LEU A 202 43.26 -11.88 -31.75
N ASN A 203 42.21 -12.58 -32.23
CA ASN A 203 42.33 -13.83 -32.98
C ASN A 203 41.52 -13.78 -34.27
N ASP A 204 41.92 -12.97 -35.23
CA ASP A 204 41.39 -13.05 -36.59
C ASP A 204 42.38 -13.81 -37.47
N PRO A 205 42.21 -15.13 -37.66
CA PRO A 205 42.89 -15.82 -38.75
C PRO A 205 42.11 -15.53 -40.02
N GLU A 206 42.72 -14.78 -40.87
CA GLU A 206 42.38 -14.54 -42.29
C GLU A 206 41.09 -15.20 -42.79
N GLY A 207 40.00 -14.43 -42.95
CA GLY A 207 39.03 -14.69 -44.01
C GLY A 207 37.91 -15.67 -43.71
N MET A 208 37.43 -15.85 -42.46
CA MET A 208 36.20 -16.59 -42.23
C MET A 208 34.98 -15.67 -42.26
N ASN A 209 34.18 -15.84 -43.28
CA ASN A 209 32.80 -15.37 -43.37
C ASN A 209 31.98 -16.04 -42.21
N ASN A 210 32.02 -15.51 -41.04
CA ASN A 210 31.29 -16.03 -39.86
C ASN A 210 29.81 -15.60 -39.90
N SER A 211 29.14 -15.90 -40.97
CA SER A 211 27.69 -15.82 -41.05
C SER A 211 27.09 -17.13 -40.54
N PHE A 212 26.10 -17.02 -39.64
CA PHE A 212 25.37 -18.19 -39.14
C PHE A 212 23.86 -17.95 -39.19
N PHE A 213 23.09 -19.02 -39.24
CA PHE A 213 21.64 -18.96 -39.10
C PHE A 213 21.25 -19.27 -37.66
N ASP A 214 20.32 -18.46 -37.08
CA ASP A 214 19.72 -18.81 -35.82
C ASP A 214 18.62 -19.87 -35.95
N ASP A 215 18.07 -20.30 -34.81
CA ASP A 215 17.02 -21.32 -34.76
C ASP A 215 15.71 -20.90 -35.46
N ALA A 216 15.54 -19.60 -35.72
CA ALA A 216 14.41 -19.02 -36.50
C ALA A 216 14.73 -18.91 -37.97
N GLY A 217 15.93 -19.32 -38.43
CA GLY A 217 16.36 -19.26 -39.82
C GLY A 217 16.80 -17.86 -40.29
N VAL A 218 17.13 -16.96 -39.38
CA VAL A 218 17.63 -15.61 -39.71
C VAL A 218 19.15 -15.68 -39.87
N LEU A 219 19.64 -15.13 -41.00
CA LEU A 219 21.07 -15.06 -41.28
C LEU A 219 21.73 -13.86 -40.58
N TRP A 220 22.67 -14.15 -39.73
CA TRP A 220 23.52 -13.16 -39.07
C TRP A 220 24.85 -13.02 -39.77
N GLN A 221 25.24 -11.78 -40.11
CA GLN A 221 26.50 -11.48 -40.79
C GLN A 221 27.34 -10.50 -39.97
N PRO A 222 28.66 -10.69 -39.86
CA PRO A 222 29.51 -9.73 -39.18
C PRO A 222 29.55 -8.40 -39.91
N VAL A 223 29.49 -7.30 -39.15
CA VAL A 223 29.62 -5.94 -39.68
C VAL A 223 31.11 -5.62 -39.80
N THR A 224 31.64 -5.53 -41.00
CA THR A 224 33.01 -5.09 -41.25
C THR A 224 33.09 -3.58 -41.29
N TYR A 225 33.78 -2.98 -40.30
CA TYR A 225 34.15 -1.56 -40.35
C TYR A 225 35.41 -1.40 -41.25
N ARG A 226 35.27 -0.71 -42.38
CA ARG A 226 36.46 -0.21 -43.08
C ARG A 226 37.18 0.80 -42.23
N LYS A 227 38.41 0.51 -41.83
CA LYS A 227 39.34 1.54 -41.28
C LYS A 227 39.52 2.58 -42.40
N GLY A 228 39.08 3.79 -42.13
CA GLY A 228 39.32 4.92 -43.04
C GLY A 228 40.84 5.16 -43.17
N GLU A 229 41.25 5.40 -44.40
CA GLU A 229 42.55 5.97 -44.73
C GLU A 229 42.66 7.39 -44.19
#